data_c924220a96d3a0dfaf235447cce1c98e
#
_entry.id   c924220a96d3a0dfaf235447cce1c98e
#
_cell.length_a   1.000
_cell.length_b   1.000
_cell.length_c   1.000
_cell.angle_alpha   90.00
_cell.angle_beta   90.00
_cell.angle_gamma   90.00
#
_symmetry.space_group_name_H-M   'P 1'
#
loop_
_entity.id
_entity.type
_entity.pdbx_description
1 polymer ?
#
loop_
_entity_poly.entity_id
_entity_poly.type
_entity_poly.pdbx_seq_one_letter_code
_entity_poly.pdbx_strand_id
1 'polypeptide(L)'
;PTVLVVVYGNRAYEKALMELDAFALPHGLKVIAGATFIGEHSYSTDEHPIAAGRPNDSDLALATEFGKKIIEKIKTATGPDTLYPIDVRAIKRPRQPFFPLFRFLRKVIKLRKSGTPLPRTPWVKDESLCTHCGLCVVHCPAGAITKGDELNVDETKCIKCCACVKVCPRNAKVYDTPFAALLSDCFKKQKQPQTIL
;
A
#
# COMPACT_ATOMS: atom_id res chain seq x y z
N PRO A 1 -7.90 18.41 -15.24
CA PRO A 1 -8.55 17.60 -14.18
C PRO A 1 -7.62 16.49 -13.69
N THR A 2 -7.76 16.15 -12.39
CA THR A 2 -6.94 15.15 -11.72
C THR A 2 -7.84 14.23 -10.90
N VAL A 3 -7.44 12.96 -10.80
CA VAL A 3 -8.08 11.96 -9.94
C VAL A 3 -7.07 11.50 -8.89
N LEU A 4 -7.45 11.53 -7.62
CA LEU A 4 -6.58 11.06 -6.55
C LEU A 4 -6.98 9.65 -6.12
N VAL A 5 -6.03 8.73 -6.15
CA VAL A 5 -6.26 7.33 -5.76
C VAL A 5 -5.20 6.91 -4.75
N VAL A 6 -5.65 6.35 -3.63
CA VAL A 6 -4.79 5.74 -2.61
C VAL A 6 -5.10 4.26 -2.50
N VAL A 7 -4.08 3.42 -2.63
CA VAL A 7 -4.16 1.98 -2.33
C VAL A 7 -3.43 1.72 -1.02
N TYR A 8 -4.05 0.97 -0.11
CA TYR A 8 -3.49 0.75 1.22
C TYR A 8 -3.75 -0.67 1.75
N GLY A 9 -2.85 -1.13 2.63
CA GLY A 9 -2.87 -2.48 3.20
C GLY A 9 -3.82 -2.61 4.40
N ASN A 10 -5.13 -2.45 4.20
CA ASN A 10 -6.21 -2.72 5.15
C ASN A 10 -6.33 -1.80 6.37
N ARG A 11 -5.27 -1.56 7.16
CA ARG A 11 -5.42 -0.83 8.43
C ARG A 11 -5.88 0.61 8.21
N ALA A 12 -5.07 1.42 7.57
CA ALA A 12 -5.36 2.82 7.29
C ALA A 12 -4.41 3.39 6.23
N TYR A 13 -4.85 4.41 5.52
CA TYR A 13 -4.04 5.23 4.62
C TYR A 13 -3.59 6.55 5.26
N GLU A 14 -3.86 6.73 6.55
CA GLU A 14 -3.51 7.90 7.39
C GLU A 14 -3.90 9.23 6.72
N LYS A 15 -2.92 10.06 6.37
CA LYS A 15 -3.14 11.35 5.70
C LYS A 15 -2.90 11.33 4.19
N ALA A 16 -2.56 10.18 3.60
CA ALA A 16 -2.08 10.10 2.23
C ALA A 16 -2.98 10.80 1.20
N LEU A 17 -4.31 10.63 1.28
CA LEU A 17 -5.23 11.28 0.36
C LEU A 17 -5.23 12.82 0.52
N MET A 18 -5.14 13.31 1.75
CA MET A 18 -5.07 14.75 2.04
C MET A 18 -3.71 15.35 1.63
N GLU A 19 -2.64 14.58 1.74
CA GLU A 19 -1.30 15.00 1.32
C GLU A 19 -1.22 15.07 -0.20
N LEU A 20 -1.85 14.12 -0.91
CA LEU A 20 -1.97 14.19 -2.37
C LEU A 20 -2.78 15.42 -2.82
N ASP A 21 -3.88 15.73 -2.15
CA ASP A 21 -4.69 16.90 -2.44
C ASP A 21 -3.90 18.19 -2.19
N ALA A 22 -3.21 18.28 -1.06
CA ALA A 22 -2.34 19.40 -0.72
C ALA A 22 -1.18 19.56 -1.71
N PHE A 23 -0.70 18.47 -2.30
CA PHE A 23 0.29 18.51 -3.38
C PHE A 23 -0.32 18.99 -4.70
N ALA A 24 -1.52 18.54 -5.05
CA ALA A 24 -2.18 18.85 -6.31
C ALA A 24 -2.52 20.34 -6.43
N LEU A 25 -2.99 20.96 -5.34
CA LEU A 25 -3.51 22.32 -5.33
C LEU A 25 -2.51 23.40 -5.81
N PRO A 26 -1.27 23.50 -5.28
CA PRO A 26 -0.30 24.51 -5.72
C PRO A 26 0.23 24.26 -7.14
N HIS A 27 0.03 23.06 -7.70
CA HIS A 27 0.41 22.71 -9.06
C HIS A 27 -0.72 22.96 -10.08
N GLY A 28 -1.80 23.64 -9.67
CA GLY A 28 -2.93 23.96 -10.56
C GLY A 28 -3.74 22.72 -10.97
N LEU A 29 -3.61 21.61 -10.27
CA LEU A 29 -4.32 20.37 -10.56
C LEU A 29 -5.73 20.42 -9.92
N LYS A 30 -6.76 20.42 -10.75
CA LYS A 30 -8.17 20.41 -10.31
C LYS A 30 -8.58 18.97 -10.00
N VAL A 31 -8.78 18.64 -8.72
CA VAL A 31 -9.17 17.31 -8.26
C VAL A 31 -10.67 17.12 -8.43
N ILE A 32 -11.07 16.31 -9.40
CA ILE A 32 -12.47 16.08 -9.79
C ILE A 32 -13.05 14.76 -9.32
N ALA A 33 -12.23 13.86 -8.83
CA ALA A 33 -12.63 12.56 -8.29
C ALA A 33 -11.57 12.04 -7.32
N GLY A 34 -11.98 11.21 -6.38
CA GLY A 34 -11.07 10.57 -5.43
C GLY A 34 -11.50 9.15 -5.07
N ALA A 35 -10.54 8.30 -4.75
CA ALA A 35 -10.81 6.93 -4.30
C ALA A 35 -9.77 6.41 -3.32
N THR A 36 -10.22 5.45 -2.50
CA THR A 36 -9.33 4.61 -1.69
C THR A 36 -9.66 3.15 -1.94
N PHE A 37 -8.65 2.35 -2.28
CA PHE A 37 -8.79 0.91 -2.50
C PHE A 37 -7.92 0.12 -1.54
N ILE A 38 -8.31 -1.15 -1.34
CA ILE A 38 -7.55 -2.06 -0.51
C ILE A 38 -6.64 -2.89 -1.40
N GLY A 39 -5.37 -2.99 -1.03
CA GLY A 39 -4.42 -3.96 -1.59
C GLY A 39 -3.93 -4.91 -0.51
N GLU A 40 -3.45 -6.07 -0.91
CA GLU A 40 -2.75 -6.95 0.01
C GLU A 40 -1.53 -6.22 0.58
N HIS A 41 -1.38 -6.26 1.90
CA HIS A 41 -0.30 -5.55 2.57
C HIS A 41 1.07 -6.14 2.17
N SER A 42 2.10 -5.28 2.02
CA SER A 42 3.46 -5.72 1.68
C SER A 42 4.01 -6.79 2.63
N TYR A 43 3.64 -6.74 3.90
CA TYR A 43 4.07 -7.69 4.92
C TYR A 43 3.17 -8.92 5.06
N SER A 44 2.13 -9.06 4.20
CA SER A 44 1.26 -10.22 4.20
C SER A 44 2.06 -11.47 3.81
N THR A 45 1.87 -12.53 4.58
CA THR A 45 2.40 -13.87 4.32
C THR A 45 1.27 -14.89 4.54
N ASP A 46 1.47 -16.13 4.13
CA ASP A 46 0.48 -17.20 4.37
C ASP A 46 0.22 -17.40 5.86
N GLU A 47 1.27 -17.25 6.70
CA GLU A 47 1.15 -17.35 8.16
C GLU A 47 0.47 -16.13 8.79
N HIS A 48 0.73 -14.95 8.23
CA HIS A 48 0.21 -13.66 8.72
C HIS A 48 -0.51 -12.90 7.60
N PRO A 49 -1.71 -13.36 7.17
CA PRO A 49 -2.42 -12.73 6.08
C PRO A 49 -2.95 -11.34 6.49
N ILE A 50 -2.70 -10.34 5.64
CA ILE A 50 -3.15 -8.96 5.84
C ILE A 50 -3.81 -8.49 4.56
N ALA A 51 -5.13 -8.49 4.51
CA ALA A 51 -5.93 -8.26 3.30
C ALA A 51 -5.51 -9.17 2.14
N ALA A 52 -5.17 -10.44 2.43
CA ALA A 52 -4.82 -11.41 1.41
C ALA A 52 -5.92 -11.52 0.35
N GLY A 53 -5.53 -11.65 -0.92
CA GLY A 53 -6.44 -11.71 -2.05
C GLY A 53 -7.07 -10.35 -2.44
N ARG A 54 -6.57 -9.23 -1.91
CA ARG A 54 -7.03 -7.89 -2.32
C ARG A 54 -6.00 -7.21 -3.25
N PRO A 55 -6.43 -6.51 -4.33
CA PRO A 55 -7.84 -6.30 -4.71
C PRO A 55 -8.48 -7.59 -5.24
N ASN A 56 -9.74 -7.82 -4.87
CA ASN A 56 -10.54 -8.92 -5.40
C ASN A 56 -11.43 -8.45 -6.58
N ASP A 57 -12.19 -9.36 -7.17
CA ASP A 57 -13.05 -9.06 -8.33
C ASP A 57 -14.05 -7.93 -8.06
N SER A 58 -14.59 -7.84 -6.83
CA SER A 58 -15.50 -6.74 -6.47
C SER A 58 -14.79 -5.39 -6.37
N ASP A 59 -13.53 -5.37 -5.93
CA ASP A 59 -12.72 -4.15 -5.92
C ASP A 59 -12.39 -3.69 -7.34
N LEU A 60 -12.07 -4.64 -8.23
CA LEU A 60 -11.76 -4.37 -9.63
C LEU A 60 -13.01 -3.89 -10.39
N ALA A 61 -14.17 -4.49 -10.12
CA ALA A 61 -15.44 -4.06 -10.67
C ALA A 61 -15.78 -2.62 -10.22
N LEU A 62 -15.60 -2.31 -8.92
CA LEU A 62 -15.82 -0.96 -8.39
C LEU A 62 -14.83 0.05 -9.01
N ALA A 63 -13.56 -0.32 -9.17
CA ALA A 63 -12.57 0.55 -9.81
C ALA A 63 -12.92 0.83 -11.27
N THR A 64 -13.40 -0.18 -11.99
CA THR A 64 -13.86 -0.06 -13.38
C THR A 64 -15.07 0.88 -13.48
N GLU A 65 -16.06 0.70 -12.61
CA GLU A 65 -17.25 1.54 -12.57
C GLU A 65 -16.90 3.00 -12.18
N PHE A 66 -16.00 3.17 -11.24
CA PHE A 66 -15.48 4.49 -10.89
C PHE A 66 -14.82 5.18 -12.08
N GLY A 67 -14.00 4.46 -12.84
CA GLY A 67 -13.39 4.99 -14.06
C GLY A 67 -14.41 5.41 -15.12
N LYS A 68 -15.47 4.61 -15.34
CA LYS A 68 -16.57 4.95 -16.26
C LYS A 68 -17.26 6.24 -15.85
N LYS A 69 -17.60 6.40 -14.57
CA LYS A 69 -18.24 7.62 -14.03
C LYS A 69 -17.36 8.86 -14.17
N ILE A 70 -16.04 8.73 -14.01
CA ILE A 70 -15.10 9.83 -14.25
C ILE A 70 -15.15 10.25 -15.71
N ILE A 71 -15.10 9.29 -16.63
CA ILE A 71 -15.18 9.57 -18.08
C ILE A 71 -16.49 10.25 -18.43
N GLU A 72 -17.61 9.79 -17.86
CA GLU A 72 -18.92 10.40 -18.06
C GLU A 72 -18.95 11.85 -17.53
N LYS A 73 -18.44 12.07 -16.31
CA LYS A 73 -18.32 13.42 -15.73
C LYS A 73 -17.49 14.36 -16.62
N ILE A 74 -16.40 13.88 -17.21
CA ILE A 74 -15.57 14.68 -18.12
C ILE A 74 -16.28 14.95 -19.44
N LYS A 75 -16.98 13.96 -20.03
CA LYS A 75 -17.70 14.10 -21.30
C LYS A 75 -18.90 15.02 -21.21
N THR A 76 -19.57 15.07 -20.08
CA THR A 76 -20.75 15.93 -19.84
C THR A 76 -20.37 17.38 -19.50
N ALA A 77 -19.11 17.61 -19.14
CA ALA A 77 -18.62 18.95 -18.89
C ALA A 77 -18.51 19.76 -20.21
N THR A 78 -19.08 20.95 -20.20
CA THR A 78 -19.03 21.87 -21.37
C THR A 78 -17.72 22.65 -21.47
N GLY A 79 -16.85 22.55 -20.45
CA GLY A 79 -15.53 23.17 -20.39
C GLY A 79 -14.84 22.89 -19.05
N PRO A 80 -13.55 23.27 -18.92
CA PRO A 80 -12.79 23.05 -17.68
C PRO A 80 -13.43 23.66 -16.44
N ASP A 81 -14.17 24.74 -16.59
CA ASP A 81 -14.79 25.47 -15.46
C ASP A 81 -16.07 24.80 -14.96
N THR A 82 -16.68 23.91 -15.75
CA THR A 82 -17.83 23.12 -15.37
C THR A 82 -17.48 21.82 -14.65
N LEU A 83 -16.17 21.48 -14.60
CA LEU A 83 -15.65 20.39 -13.78
C LEU A 83 -15.40 20.89 -12.35
N TYR A 84 -16.40 20.73 -11.49
CA TYR A 84 -16.28 21.15 -10.08
C TYR A 84 -15.31 20.26 -9.31
N PRO A 85 -14.42 20.87 -8.50
CA PRO A 85 -13.52 20.09 -7.64
C PRO A 85 -14.33 19.41 -6.53
N ILE A 86 -13.83 18.25 -6.08
CA ILE A 86 -14.36 17.54 -4.93
C ILE A 86 -13.66 17.95 -3.64
N ASP A 87 -14.31 17.78 -2.51
CA ASP A 87 -13.63 17.78 -1.20
C ASP A 87 -13.24 16.35 -0.82
N VAL A 88 -11.96 16.05 -0.88
CA VAL A 88 -11.41 14.72 -0.52
C VAL A 88 -11.69 14.31 0.93
N ARG A 89 -12.02 15.27 1.82
CA ARG A 89 -12.39 15.01 3.22
C ARG A 89 -13.72 14.28 3.35
N ALA A 90 -14.53 14.27 2.29
CA ALA A 90 -15.75 13.47 2.23
C ALA A 90 -15.46 11.96 2.23
N ILE A 91 -14.29 11.54 1.74
CA ILE A 91 -13.78 10.16 1.90
C ILE A 91 -13.30 10.00 3.34
N LYS A 92 -14.08 9.28 4.13
CA LYS A 92 -13.80 9.10 5.55
C LYS A 92 -12.68 8.08 5.77
N ARG A 93 -11.75 8.43 6.66
CA ARG A 93 -10.70 7.48 7.07
C ARG A 93 -11.34 6.21 7.64
N PRO A 94 -10.74 5.02 7.37
CA PRO A 94 -11.22 3.77 7.93
C PRO A 94 -11.27 3.83 9.46
N ARG A 95 -12.44 3.53 10.03
CA ARG A 95 -12.58 3.47 11.48
C ARG A 95 -11.61 2.44 12.06
N GLN A 96 -10.91 2.82 13.11
CA GLN A 96 -10.04 1.94 13.87
C GLN A 96 -10.82 1.44 15.09
N PRO A 97 -11.07 0.11 15.23
CA PRO A 97 -11.75 -0.41 16.41
C PRO A 97 -10.89 -0.17 17.66
N PHE A 98 -11.49 0.32 18.73
CA PHE A 98 -10.77 0.73 19.93
C PHE A 98 -9.88 -0.38 20.51
N PHE A 99 -10.46 -1.56 20.80
CA PHE A 99 -9.72 -2.66 21.42
C PHE A 99 -8.58 -3.22 20.54
N PRO A 100 -8.78 -3.52 19.24
CA PRO A 100 -7.70 -3.90 18.35
C PRO A 100 -6.59 -2.85 18.26
N LEU A 101 -6.94 -1.57 18.18
CA LEU A 101 -5.97 -0.49 18.13
C LEU A 101 -5.17 -0.39 19.44
N PHE A 102 -5.83 -0.43 20.59
CA PHE A 102 -5.19 -0.41 21.89
C PHE A 102 -4.23 -1.61 22.07
N ARG A 103 -4.69 -2.81 21.70
CA ARG A 103 -3.86 -4.02 21.72
C ARG A 103 -2.63 -3.87 20.82
N PHE A 104 -2.83 -3.35 19.61
CA PHE A 104 -1.74 -3.08 18.67
C PHE A 104 -0.72 -2.11 19.26
N LEU A 105 -1.16 -0.97 19.77
CA LEU A 105 -0.27 0.05 20.35
C LEU A 105 0.51 -0.51 21.56
N ARG A 106 -0.12 -1.24 22.45
CA ARG A 106 0.57 -1.91 23.57
C ARG A 106 1.66 -2.86 23.09
N LYS A 107 1.35 -3.70 22.08
CA LYS A 107 2.33 -4.64 21.51
C LYS A 107 3.48 -3.89 20.84
N VAL A 108 3.22 -2.81 20.09
CA VAL A 108 4.25 -1.96 19.48
C VAL A 108 5.15 -1.31 20.53
N ILE A 109 4.57 -0.78 21.62
CA ILE A 109 5.35 -0.18 22.72
C ILE A 109 6.23 -1.25 23.37
N LYS A 110 5.67 -2.44 23.64
CA LYS A 110 6.44 -3.57 24.20
C LYS A 110 7.60 -3.96 23.28
N LEU A 111 7.35 -4.09 21.98
CA LEU A 111 8.36 -4.41 20.98
C LEU A 111 9.48 -3.36 20.93
N ARG A 112 9.14 -2.07 20.98
CA ARG A 112 10.14 -0.99 21.02
C ARG A 112 10.98 -1.02 22.31
N LYS A 113 10.35 -1.34 23.45
CA LYS A 113 11.05 -1.42 24.75
C LYS A 113 11.90 -2.67 24.90
N SER A 114 11.60 -3.75 24.17
CA SER A 114 12.38 -5.00 24.24
C SER A 114 13.77 -4.91 23.62
N GLY A 115 14.06 -3.85 22.86
CA GLY A 115 15.31 -3.73 22.12
C GLY A 115 15.47 -4.75 20.99
N THR A 116 14.40 -5.47 20.61
CA THR A 116 14.44 -6.46 19.55
C THR A 116 14.85 -5.78 18.23
N PRO A 117 15.92 -6.21 17.58
CA PRO A 117 16.31 -5.66 16.29
C PRO A 117 15.21 -5.85 15.26
N LEU A 118 14.87 -4.78 14.56
CA LEU A 118 13.93 -4.85 13.44
C LEU A 118 14.71 -5.00 12.15
N PRO A 119 14.26 -5.83 11.21
CA PRO A 119 14.90 -5.96 9.92
C PRO A 119 14.87 -4.61 9.19
N ARG A 120 16.03 -4.21 8.65
CA ARG A 120 16.16 -2.96 7.92
C ARG A 120 15.71 -3.08 6.48
N THR A 121 15.99 -4.24 5.88
CA THR A 121 15.66 -4.59 4.49
C THR A 121 15.18 -6.02 4.39
N PRO A 122 14.52 -6.43 3.29
CA PRO A 122 14.41 -7.84 2.92
C PRO A 122 15.81 -8.45 2.75
N TRP A 123 15.94 -9.73 3.11
CA TRP A 123 17.20 -10.45 2.97
C TRP A 123 16.98 -11.82 2.32
N VAL A 124 18.06 -12.46 1.90
CA VAL A 124 18.04 -13.84 1.38
C VAL A 124 18.19 -14.80 2.56
N LYS A 125 17.18 -15.64 2.80
CA LYS A 125 17.19 -16.60 3.92
C LYS A 125 18.08 -17.81 3.69
N ASP A 126 18.25 -18.16 2.40
CA ASP A 126 19.06 -19.29 1.95
C ASP A 126 19.60 -18.96 0.55
N GLU A 127 20.92 -18.77 0.46
CA GLU A 127 21.59 -18.39 -0.77
C GLU A 127 21.47 -19.46 -1.86
N SER A 128 21.39 -20.75 -1.47
CA SER A 128 21.24 -21.86 -2.41
C SER A 128 19.91 -21.82 -3.20
N LEU A 129 18.93 -21.10 -2.69
CA LEU A 129 17.64 -20.88 -3.38
C LEU A 129 17.72 -19.75 -4.41
N CYS A 130 18.73 -18.88 -4.31
CA CYS A 130 18.88 -17.76 -5.23
C CYS A 130 19.50 -18.23 -6.55
N THR A 131 18.73 -18.12 -7.63
CA THR A 131 19.20 -18.47 -8.98
C THR A 131 19.74 -17.27 -9.75
N HIS A 132 19.92 -16.13 -9.12
CA HIS A 132 20.38 -14.89 -9.75
C HIS A 132 19.54 -14.48 -10.99
N CYS A 133 18.23 -14.79 -11.00
CA CYS A 133 17.34 -14.54 -12.14
C CYS A 133 17.06 -13.04 -12.40
N GLY A 134 17.45 -12.14 -11.49
CA GLY A 134 17.31 -10.70 -11.64
C GLY A 134 15.89 -10.14 -11.45
N LEU A 135 14.86 -10.96 -11.18
CA LEU A 135 13.49 -10.47 -11.02
C LEU A 135 13.36 -9.45 -9.87
N CYS A 136 14.05 -9.68 -8.76
CA CYS A 136 14.08 -8.74 -7.63
C CYS A 136 14.72 -7.39 -8.00
N VAL A 137 15.65 -7.36 -8.95
CA VAL A 137 16.27 -6.13 -9.47
C VAL A 137 15.27 -5.36 -10.31
N VAL A 138 14.65 -6.02 -11.29
CA VAL A 138 13.71 -5.40 -12.24
C VAL A 138 12.47 -4.85 -11.50
N HIS A 139 11.99 -5.54 -10.48
CA HIS A 139 10.81 -5.14 -9.71
C HIS A 139 11.11 -4.23 -8.52
N CYS A 140 12.36 -3.83 -8.30
CA CYS A 140 12.69 -2.89 -7.23
C CYS A 140 12.43 -1.44 -7.65
N PRO A 141 11.34 -0.78 -7.18
CA PRO A 141 11.00 0.57 -7.63
C PRO A 141 12.00 1.63 -7.14
N ALA A 142 12.80 1.28 -6.11
CA ALA A 142 13.80 2.17 -5.52
C ALA A 142 15.23 1.90 -6.01
N GLY A 143 15.45 0.93 -6.92
CA GLY A 143 16.79 0.56 -7.38
C GLY A 143 17.73 0.13 -6.26
N ALA A 144 17.19 -0.49 -5.20
CA ALA A 144 17.95 -0.90 -4.01
C ALA A 144 18.65 -2.25 -4.17
N ILE A 145 18.52 -2.91 -5.32
CA ILE A 145 19.13 -4.23 -5.60
C ILE A 145 19.85 -4.12 -6.94
N THR A 146 21.12 -4.49 -6.97
CA THR A 146 21.96 -4.42 -8.17
C THR A 146 21.99 -5.76 -8.90
N LYS A 147 22.00 -5.72 -10.23
CA LYS A 147 22.16 -6.93 -11.06
C LYS A 147 23.54 -7.53 -10.82
N GLY A 148 23.57 -8.83 -10.57
CA GLY A 148 24.80 -9.57 -10.21
C GLY A 148 25.11 -9.58 -8.71
N ASP A 149 24.38 -8.78 -7.92
CA ASP A 149 24.46 -8.73 -6.45
C ASP A 149 23.04 -8.81 -5.83
N GLU A 150 22.25 -9.76 -6.30
CA GLU A 150 20.87 -9.96 -5.88
C GLU A 150 20.71 -10.35 -4.40
N LEU A 151 21.80 -10.85 -3.78
CA LEU A 151 21.80 -11.22 -2.36
C LEU A 151 21.67 -9.99 -1.45
N ASN A 152 22.30 -8.89 -1.84
CA ASN A 152 22.36 -7.68 -1.06
C ASN A 152 21.24 -6.70 -1.40
N VAL A 153 20.87 -5.86 -0.42
CA VAL A 153 19.89 -4.79 -0.58
C VAL A 153 20.45 -3.52 0.04
N ASP A 154 20.53 -2.47 -0.74
CA ASP A 154 20.96 -1.15 -0.27
C ASP A 154 19.92 -0.57 0.73
N GLU A 155 20.30 -0.55 2.01
CA GLU A 155 19.44 -0.06 3.10
C GLU A 155 19.03 1.41 2.94
N THR A 156 19.87 2.22 2.29
CA THR A 156 19.63 3.67 2.12
C THR A 156 18.57 3.96 1.06
N LYS A 157 18.40 3.05 0.10
CA LYS A 157 17.40 3.15 -0.97
C LYS A 157 16.13 2.36 -0.69
N CYS A 158 16.21 1.31 0.13
CA CYS A 158 15.11 0.37 0.34
C CYS A 158 13.92 1.00 1.04
N ILE A 159 12.78 1.09 0.35
CA ILE A 159 11.50 1.57 0.88
C ILE A 159 10.67 0.49 1.58
N LYS A 160 11.17 -0.72 1.72
CA LYS A 160 10.51 -1.88 2.40
C LYS A 160 9.17 -2.27 1.78
N CYS A 161 9.01 -2.09 0.48
CA CYS A 161 7.78 -2.43 -0.24
C CYS A 161 7.57 -3.94 -0.43
N CYS A 162 8.59 -4.76 -0.15
CA CYS A 162 8.59 -6.22 -0.29
C CYS A 162 8.32 -6.75 -1.72
N ALA A 163 8.40 -5.91 -2.76
CA ALA A 163 8.23 -6.38 -4.13
C ALA A 163 9.22 -7.52 -4.47
N CYS A 164 10.49 -7.37 -4.06
CA CYS A 164 11.52 -8.39 -4.25
C CYS A 164 11.23 -9.73 -3.54
N VAL A 165 10.46 -9.70 -2.44
CA VAL A 165 10.01 -10.91 -1.73
C VAL A 165 8.89 -11.56 -2.54
N LYS A 166 7.89 -10.78 -2.95
CA LYS A 166 6.69 -11.27 -3.66
C LYS A 166 6.98 -11.83 -5.06
N VAL A 167 7.97 -11.29 -5.76
CA VAL A 167 8.32 -11.75 -7.13
C VAL A 167 9.34 -12.88 -7.16
N CYS A 168 9.91 -13.29 -6.01
CA CYS A 168 10.93 -14.32 -5.99
C CYS A 168 10.31 -15.72 -6.22
N PRO A 169 10.54 -16.37 -7.38
CA PRO A 169 9.90 -17.66 -7.70
C PRO A 169 10.42 -18.81 -6.84
N ARG A 170 11.58 -18.62 -6.22
CA ARG A 170 12.20 -19.61 -5.33
C ARG A 170 11.99 -19.30 -3.85
N ASN A 171 11.21 -18.24 -3.53
CA ASN A 171 11.03 -17.77 -2.16
C ASN A 171 12.35 -17.59 -1.37
N ALA A 172 13.44 -17.25 -2.09
CA ALA A 172 14.75 -17.04 -1.47
C ALA A 172 14.79 -15.79 -0.60
N LYS A 173 14.07 -14.71 -1.02
CA LYS A 173 14.00 -13.46 -0.25
C LYS A 173 12.83 -13.48 0.73
N VAL A 174 13.09 -12.95 1.93
CA VAL A 174 12.09 -12.81 3.01
C VAL A 174 12.19 -11.44 3.64
N TYR A 175 11.10 -11.01 4.26
CA TYR A 175 11.06 -9.86 5.14
C TYR A 175 10.26 -10.23 6.39
N ASP A 176 10.92 -10.96 7.29
CA ASP A 176 10.31 -11.36 8.55
C ASP A 176 10.32 -10.19 9.52
N THR A 177 9.17 -9.60 9.73
CA THR A 177 8.98 -8.47 10.62
C THR A 177 7.86 -8.78 11.62
N PRO A 178 8.07 -8.50 12.93
CA PRO A 178 7.03 -8.70 13.94
C PRO A 178 5.77 -7.86 13.68
N PHE A 179 5.86 -6.85 12.82
CA PHE A 179 4.70 -6.07 12.40
C PHE A 179 3.71 -6.88 11.53
N ALA A 180 4.15 -7.92 10.80
CA ALA A 180 3.26 -8.78 10.03
C ALA A 180 2.24 -9.46 10.96
N ALA A 181 2.71 -10.17 11.98
CA ALA A 181 1.87 -10.80 12.99
C ALA A 181 0.98 -9.79 13.72
N LEU A 182 1.54 -8.63 14.12
CA LEU A 182 0.78 -7.60 14.82
C LEU A 182 -0.39 -7.04 13.99
N LEU A 183 -0.16 -6.76 12.72
CA LEU A 183 -1.18 -6.23 11.81
C LEU A 183 -2.23 -7.30 11.50
N SER A 184 -1.80 -8.53 11.19
CA SER A 184 -2.71 -9.65 10.93
C SER A 184 -3.61 -9.92 12.14
N ASP A 185 -3.05 -10.02 13.36
CA ASP A 185 -3.81 -10.31 14.58
C ASP A 185 -4.80 -9.20 14.96
N CYS A 186 -4.39 -7.93 14.80
CA CYS A 186 -5.16 -6.82 15.32
C CYS A 186 -6.17 -6.26 14.32
N PHE A 187 -5.95 -6.45 13.01
CA PHE A 187 -6.78 -5.84 11.97
C PHE A 187 -7.28 -6.86 10.93
N LYS A 188 -7.83 -7.97 11.39
CA LYS A 188 -8.36 -9.07 10.55
C LYS A 188 -9.51 -8.63 9.64
N LYS A 189 -10.39 -7.74 10.15
CA LYS A 189 -11.56 -7.29 9.38
C LYS A 189 -11.10 -6.43 8.20
N GLN A 190 -11.35 -6.91 7.00
CA GLN A 190 -11.04 -6.18 5.78
C GLN A 190 -11.91 -4.94 5.65
N LYS A 191 -11.29 -3.84 5.24
CA LYS A 191 -11.95 -2.57 4.93
C LYS A 191 -12.59 -2.63 3.55
N GLN A 192 -13.40 -1.62 3.23
CA GLN A 192 -14.04 -1.48 1.93
C GLN A 192 -13.47 -0.27 1.20
N PRO A 193 -13.37 -0.31 -0.13
CA PRO A 193 -13.05 0.85 -0.94
C PRO A 193 -14.08 1.97 -0.75
N GLN A 194 -13.65 3.19 -1.02
CA GLN A 194 -14.53 4.37 -1.06
C GLN A 194 -14.20 5.19 -2.29
N THR A 195 -15.21 5.75 -2.93
CA THR A 195 -15.08 6.61 -4.11
C THR A 195 -15.92 7.87 -3.94
N ILE A 196 -15.51 8.98 -4.55
CA ILE A 196 -16.22 10.24 -4.65
C ILE A 196 -16.02 10.87 -6.03
N LEU A 197 -17.08 11.52 -6.55
CA LEU A 197 -17.10 12.17 -7.88
C LEU A 197 -17.55 13.61 -7.77
#